data_43d789d07853a27b10457009044a2454
#
_entry.id   43d789d07853a27b10457009044a2454
#
_cell.length_a   1.000
_cell.length_b   1.000
_cell.length_c   1.000
_cell.angle_alpha   90.00
_cell.angle_beta   90.00
_cell.angle_gamma   90.00
#
_symmetry.space_group_name_H-M   'P 1'
#
loop_
_entity.id
_entity.type
_entity.pdbx_description
1 polymer ?
#
loop_
_entity_poly.entity_id
_entity_poly.type
_entity_poly.pdbx_seq_one_letter_code
_entity_poly.pdbx_strand_id
1 'polypeptide(L)'
;MDLRQLEYFVNVVESGSFSRAAVALNLAQPSLSRQVALLEGELGQRLLIRTGRGVTATDAGDALMVHARVMLDASRRAREELRDMRALD
;
A
#
# COMPACT_ATOMS: atom_id res chain seq x y z
N MET A 1 8.97 1.19 -7.47
CA MET A 1 8.13 0.59 -6.40
C MET A 1 8.87 0.68 -5.08
N ASP A 2 8.32 1.42 -4.14
CA ASP A 2 8.90 1.54 -2.81
C ASP A 2 7.91 1.09 -1.74
N LEU A 3 8.37 0.96 -0.50
CA LEU A 3 7.53 0.49 0.59
C LEU A 3 6.37 1.43 0.89
N ARG A 4 6.54 2.73 0.68
CA ARG A 4 5.47 3.70 0.89
C ARG A 4 4.35 3.50 -0.12
N GLN A 5 4.69 3.33 -1.39
CA GLN A 5 3.69 3.05 -2.42
C GLN A 5 2.95 1.75 -2.16
N LEU A 6 3.66 0.73 -1.67
CA LEU A 6 3.03 -0.55 -1.30
C LEU A 6 2.08 -0.37 -0.13
N GLU A 7 2.45 0.41 0.87
CA GLU A 7 1.58 0.71 2.01
C GLU A 7 0.32 1.42 1.55
N TYR A 8 0.46 2.41 0.67
CA TYR A 8 -0.68 3.14 0.11
C TYR A 8 -1.62 2.21 -0.64
N PHE A 9 -1.07 1.37 -1.50
CA PHE A 9 -1.83 0.40 -2.28
C PHE A 9 -2.61 -0.56 -1.35
N VAL A 10 -1.93 -1.15 -0.37
CA VAL A 10 -2.55 -2.08 0.58
C VAL A 10 -3.71 -1.39 1.33
N ASN A 11 -3.50 -0.16 1.79
CA ASN A 11 -4.55 0.58 2.50
C ASN A 11 -5.77 0.83 1.63
N VAL A 12 -5.59 1.16 0.35
CA VAL A 12 -6.70 1.35 -0.57
C VAL A 12 -7.49 0.06 -0.77
N VAL A 13 -6.79 -1.06 -0.96
CA VAL A 13 -7.44 -2.36 -1.14
C VAL A 13 -8.23 -2.76 0.11
N GLU A 14 -7.59 -2.65 1.28
CA GLU A 14 -8.20 -3.07 2.54
C GLU A 14 -9.40 -2.21 2.93
N SER A 15 -9.33 -0.91 2.68
CA SER A 15 -10.47 -0.02 2.99
C SER A 15 -11.53 -0.02 1.89
N GLY A 16 -11.18 -0.45 0.68
CA GLY A 16 -12.09 -0.41 -0.46
C GLY A 16 -12.42 0.99 -0.95
N SER A 17 -11.60 1.98 -0.56
CA SER A 17 -11.91 3.39 -0.84
C SER A 17 -10.64 4.24 -0.79
N PHE A 18 -10.43 5.05 -1.83
CA PHE A 18 -9.34 6.05 -1.82
C PHE A 18 -9.56 7.10 -0.74
N SER A 19 -10.80 7.53 -0.54
CA SER A 19 -11.11 8.56 0.47
C SER A 19 -10.81 8.08 1.88
N ARG A 20 -11.23 6.86 2.21
CA ARG A 20 -10.97 6.27 3.53
C ARG A 20 -9.50 6.02 3.76
N ALA A 21 -8.82 5.49 2.74
CA ALA A 21 -7.38 5.24 2.83
C ALA A 21 -6.61 6.54 3.04
N ALA A 22 -6.98 7.60 2.33
CA ALA A 22 -6.34 8.91 2.47
C ALA A 22 -6.47 9.46 3.90
N VAL A 23 -7.65 9.32 4.50
CA VAL A 23 -7.87 9.71 5.90
C VAL A 23 -6.96 8.90 6.83
N ALA A 24 -6.94 7.57 6.68
CA ALA A 24 -6.13 6.69 7.51
C ALA A 24 -4.64 6.98 7.39
N LEU A 25 -4.19 7.35 6.20
CA LEU A 25 -2.78 7.64 5.91
C LEU A 25 -2.40 9.10 6.15
N ASN A 26 -3.37 9.94 6.51
CA ASN A 26 -3.19 11.37 6.70
C ASN A 26 -2.63 12.04 5.44
N LEU A 27 -3.22 11.71 4.30
CA LEU A 27 -2.83 12.23 2.99
C LEU A 27 -4.01 12.89 2.29
N ALA A 28 -3.69 13.81 1.38
CA ALA A 28 -4.69 14.31 0.44
C ALA A 28 -5.00 13.20 -0.57
N GLN A 29 -6.29 13.00 -0.89
CA GLN A 29 -6.70 11.95 -1.82
C GLN A 29 -6.01 12.05 -3.19
N PRO A 30 -5.83 13.26 -3.80
CA PRO A 30 -5.12 13.34 -5.07
C PRO A 30 -3.67 12.85 -4.99
N SER A 31 -3.00 13.07 -3.87
CA SER A 31 -1.63 12.59 -3.66
C SER A 31 -1.59 11.07 -3.61
N LEU A 32 -2.53 10.47 -2.87
CA LEU A 32 -2.64 9.02 -2.77
C LEU A 32 -2.94 8.40 -4.13
N SER A 33 -3.90 8.97 -4.87
CA SER A 33 -4.25 8.49 -6.21
C SER A 33 -3.06 8.55 -7.16
N ARG A 34 -2.27 9.62 -7.09
CA ARG A 34 -1.08 9.77 -7.92
C ARG A 34 -0.04 8.69 -7.63
N GLN A 35 0.22 8.42 -6.35
CA GLN A 35 1.22 7.43 -5.98
C GLN A 35 0.82 6.03 -6.43
N VAL A 36 -0.45 5.69 -6.31
CA VAL A 36 -0.94 4.39 -6.79
C VAL A 36 -0.87 4.32 -8.32
N ALA A 37 -1.22 5.40 -9.02
CA ALA A 37 -1.10 5.45 -10.48
C ALA A 37 0.34 5.30 -10.95
N LEU A 38 1.29 5.91 -10.23
CA LEU A 38 2.72 5.75 -10.55
C LEU A 38 3.17 4.29 -10.37
N LEU A 39 2.69 3.64 -9.34
CA LEU A 39 2.98 2.23 -9.10
C LEU A 39 2.42 1.36 -10.23
N GLU A 40 1.18 1.60 -10.65
CA GLU A 40 0.57 0.90 -11.79
C GLU A 40 1.38 1.11 -13.07
N GLY A 41 1.80 2.36 -13.31
CA GLY A 41 2.61 2.68 -14.49
C GLY A 41 3.95 1.97 -14.50
N GLU A 42 4.63 1.93 -13.35
CA GLU A 42 5.92 1.24 -13.23
C GLU A 42 5.79 -0.25 -13.50
N LEU A 43 4.75 -0.88 -12.96
CA LEU A 43 4.54 -2.32 -13.10
C LEU A 43 3.87 -2.71 -14.41
N GLY A 44 3.35 -1.72 -15.15
CA GLY A 44 2.65 -1.97 -16.41
C GLY A 44 1.36 -2.76 -16.24
N GLN A 45 0.70 -2.64 -15.08
CA GLN A 45 -0.51 -3.38 -14.74
C GLN A 45 -1.52 -2.48 -14.05
N ARG A 46 -2.80 -2.70 -14.36
CA ARG A 46 -3.86 -2.13 -13.54
C ARG A 46 -3.97 -2.98 -12.28
N LEU A 47 -3.84 -2.33 -11.14
CA LEU A 47 -3.91 -3.01 -9.84
C LEU A 47 -5.27 -2.86 -9.18
N LEU A 48 -5.99 -1.81 -9.53
CA LEU A 48 -7.26 -1.45 -8.91
C LEU A 48 -8.33 -1.17 -9.97
N ILE A 49 -9.58 -1.48 -9.62
CA ILE A 49 -10.77 -1.16 -10.41
C ILE A 49 -11.65 -0.28 -9.54
N ARG A 50 -12.00 0.91 -10.05
CA ARG A 50 -12.97 1.80 -9.40
C ARG A 50 -14.37 1.47 -9.91
N THR A 51 -15.31 1.32 -8.98
CA THR A 51 -16.71 1.10 -9.29
C THR A 51 -17.55 2.11 -8.52
N GLY A 52 -18.85 2.14 -8.76
CA GLY A 52 -19.76 2.98 -7.99
C GLY A 52 -19.86 2.60 -6.52
N ARG A 53 -19.36 1.42 -6.15
CA ARG A 53 -19.36 0.92 -4.78
C ARG A 53 -18.02 1.09 -4.08
N GLY A 54 -17.01 1.59 -4.79
CA GLY A 54 -15.67 1.77 -4.22
C GLY A 54 -14.58 1.23 -5.13
N VAL A 55 -13.59 0.61 -4.51
CA VAL A 55 -12.39 0.12 -5.21
C VAL A 55 -12.14 -1.33 -4.86
N THR A 56 -11.84 -2.14 -5.87
CA THR A 56 -11.44 -3.54 -5.69
C THR A 56 -10.12 -3.80 -6.42
N ALA A 57 -9.42 -4.86 -6.02
CA ALA A 57 -8.18 -5.25 -6.67
C ALA A 57 -8.46 -6.04 -7.95
N THR A 58 -7.61 -5.84 -8.96
CA THR A 58 -7.55 -6.73 -10.14
C THR A 58 -6.83 -8.01 -9.75
N ASP A 59 -6.74 -8.99 -10.67
CA ASP A 59 -5.91 -10.18 -10.45
C ASP A 59 -4.46 -9.81 -10.19
N ALA A 60 -3.93 -8.83 -10.93
CA ALA A 60 -2.59 -8.32 -10.69
C ALA A 60 -2.47 -7.68 -9.31
N GLY A 61 -3.50 -6.93 -8.90
CA GLY A 61 -3.55 -6.33 -7.57
C GLY A 61 -3.56 -7.38 -6.47
N ASP A 62 -4.34 -8.45 -6.64
CA ASP A 62 -4.37 -9.55 -5.68
C ASP A 62 -3.00 -10.21 -5.56
N ALA A 63 -2.32 -10.44 -6.68
CA ALA A 63 -0.98 -10.99 -6.68
C ALA A 63 0.00 -10.07 -5.94
N LEU A 64 -0.07 -8.77 -6.20
CA LEU A 64 0.80 -7.81 -5.53
C LEU A 64 0.51 -7.75 -4.02
N MET A 65 -0.75 -7.88 -3.60
CA MET A 65 -1.12 -7.85 -2.19
C MET A 65 -0.36 -8.90 -1.38
N VAL A 66 -0.21 -10.10 -1.93
CA VAL A 66 0.53 -11.18 -1.25
C VAL A 66 1.98 -10.76 -0.97
N HIS A 67 2.64 -10.23 -2.00
CA HIS A 67 4.03 -9.79 -1.86
C HIS A 67 4.16 -8.52 -1.02
N ALA A 68 3.23 -7.59 -1.18
CA ALA A 68 3.25 -6.33 -0.44
C ALA A 68 3.15 -6.58 1.07
N ARG A 69 2.28 -7.48 1.50
CA ARG A 69 2.15 -7.83 2.92
C ARG A 69 3.44 -8.42 3.47
N VAL A 70 4.09 -9.28 2.71
CA VAL A 70 5.38 -9.87 3.12
C VAL A 70 6.45 -8.80 3.26
N MET A 71 6.56 -7.91 2.27
CA MET A 71 7.56 -6.84 2.27
C MET A 71 7.33 -5.85 3.40
N LEU A 72 6.09 -5.44 3.62
CA LEU A 72 5.75 -4.50 4.69
C LEU A 72 5.96 -5.12 6.07
N ASP A 73 5.63 -6.40 6.22
CA ASP A 73 5.87 -7.13 7.46
C ASP A 73 7.35 -7.25 7.75
N ALA A 74 8.15 -7.60 6.74
CA ALA A 74 9.61 -7.70 6.89
C ALA A 74 10.21 -6.34 7.30
N SER A 75 9.75 -5.25 6.68
CA SER A 75 10.19 -3.91 7.03
C SER A 75 9.87 -3.56 8.49
N ARG A 76 8.65 -3.89 8.93
CA ARG A 76 8.23 -3.65 10.31
C ARG A 76 9.08 -4.46 11.29
N ARG A 77 9.31 -5.73 10.99
CA ARG A 77 10.13 -6.61 11.84
C ARG A 77 11.57 -6.13 11.95
N ALA A 78 12.14 -5.66 10.85
CA ALA A 78 13.50 -5.11 10.86
C ALA A 78 13.60 -3.92 11.79
N ARG A 79 12.63 -3.01 11.73
CA ARG A 79 12.62 -1.83 12.60
C ARG A 79 12.45 -2.21 14.07
N GLU A 80 11.59 -3.17 14.36
CA GLU A 80 11.37 -3.65 15.72
C GLU A 80 12.62 -4.32 16.29
N GLU A 81 13.26 -5.19 15.50
CA GLU A 81 14.47 -5.89 15.92
C GLU A 81 15.60 -4.90 16.23
N LEU A 82 15.82 -3.93 15.37
CA LEU A 82 16.86 -2.93 15.57
C LEU A 82 16.57 -2.01 16.77
N ARG A 83 15.29 -1.71 16.98
CA ARG A 83 14.88 -0.95 18.17
C ARG A 83 15.15 -1.73 19.45
N ASP A 84 14.84 -3.03 19.45
CA ASP A 84 15.08 -3.89 20.61
C ASP A 84 16.58 -4.00 20.91
N MET A 85 17.41 -4.06 19.89
CA MET A 85 18.87 -4.06 20.07
C MET A 85 19.37 -2.77 20.71
N ARG A 86 18.79 -1.62 20.33
CA ARG A 86 19.13 -0.33 20.95
C ARG A 86 18.76 -0.31 22.44
N ALA A 87 17.64 -0.92 22.78
CA ALA A 87 17.17 -0.95 24.16
C ALA A 87 18.08 -1.79 25.08
N LEU A 88 18.88 -2.69 24.52
CA LEU A 88 19.80 -3.52 25.29
C LEU A 88 21.13 -2.83 25.60
N ASP A 89 21.42 -1.75 24.90
CA ASP A 89 22.62 -0.96 25.15
C ASP A 89 22.37 0.01 26.35
#